data_c52148c3f615e3daa90580078fc4be30
#
_entry.id   c52148c3f615e3daa90580078fc4be30
#
_cell.length_a   1.000
_cell.length_b   1.000
_cell.length_c   1.000
_cell.angle_alpha   90.00
_cell.angle_beta   90.00
_cell.angle_gamma   90.00
#
_symmetry.space_group_name_H-M   'P 1'
#
loop_
_entity.id
_entity.type
_entity.pdbx_description
1 polymer ?
#
loop_
_entity_poly.entity_id
_entity_poly.type
_entity_poly.pdbx_seq_one_letter_code
_entity_poly.pdbx_strand_id
1 'polypeptide(L)'
;MDYAEQDTADGYAEGVPCWVDAMLPDVAGGKRFYGELFGWTFDEGAGPEYGHYAQAYADGTPVAALAPKADGRMPTVWTVYLAPPDAAALGERIRAAGGSMIREALPVGPYGTMALAADPEGAVFGLWQGGTHPGFGRRQRPGSYCWTEVYSRDKQLVDPFYEGVLGYRGFDLDLDGEEFRAWSPAGTEPGPETAVGGRALLTDTASEVRMPPHFLVYFAVTDTDAVAAAVPRLGGRIRRAPADTPYGRIAVLTDNQGATFAVLQD
;
A
#
# COMPACT_ATOMS: atom_id res chain seq x y z
N MET A 1 -13.72 -15.09 -11.96
CA MET A 1 -12.61 -16.05 -11.74
C MET A 1 -11.77 -15.46 -10.62
N ASP A 2 -11.66 -16.15 -9.48
CA ASP A 2 -10.98 -15.60 -8.30
C ASP A 2 -9.47 -15.59 -8.51
N TYR A 3 -8.93 -14.49 -9.02
CA TYR A 3 -7.47 -14.25 -9.10
C TYR A 3 -6.80 -14.20 -7.71
N ALA A 4 -7.59 -14.08 -6.64
CA ALA A 4 -7.08 -13.95 -5.27
C ALA A 4 -6.49 -15.24 -4.69
N GLU A 5 -6.83 -16.42 -5.19
CA GLU A 5 -6.37 -17.71 -4.64
C GLU A 5 -5.18 -18.33 -5.40
N GLN A 6 -4.89 -17.89 -6.62
CA GLN A 6 -3.81 -18.48 -7.44
C GLN A 6 -2.41 -17.90 -7.18
N ASP A 7 -2.31 -16.65 -6.69
CA ASP A 7 -1.03 -15.96 -6.52
C ASP A 7 -0.19 -16.44 -5.31
N THR A 8 -0.78 -17.14 -4.35
CA THR A 8 -0.07 -17.49 -3.10
C THR A 8 0.73 -18.79 -3.15
N ALA A 9 0.45 -19.69 -4.07
CA ALA A 9 1.14 -20.99 -4.17
C ALA A 9 2.49 -20.90 -4.92
N ASP A 10 2.59 -20.01 -5.93
CA ASP A 10 3.78 -19.83 -6.78
C ASP A 10 4.52 -18.48 -6.53
N GLY A 11 4.08 -17.70 -5.54
CA GLY A 11 4.59 -16.35 -5.28
C GLY A 11 3.90 -15.28 -6.13
N TYR A 12 4.18 -14.01 -5.82
CA TYR A 12 3.65 -12.86 -6.54
C TYR A 12 4.49 -12.58 -7.80
N ALA A 13 3.83 -12.23 -8.90
CA ALA A 13 4.52 -11.71 -10.08
C ALA A 13 5.25 -10.40 -9.74
N GLU A 14 6.31 -10.09 -10.51
CA GLU A 14 7.10 -8.87 -10.30
C GLU A 14 6.22 -7.61 -10.35
N GLY A 15 6.41 -6.73 -9.37
CA GLY A 15 5.69 -5.48 -9.22
C GLY A 15 4.31 -5.59 -8.59
N VAL A 16 3.74 -6.78 -8.44
CA VAL A 16 2.43 -6.93 -7.79
C VAL A 16 2.52 -6.56 -6.32
N PRO A 17 1.61 -5.71 -5.79
CA PRO A 17 1.53 -5.44 -4.35
C PRO A 17 1.30 -6.72 -3.57
N CYS A 18 2.23 -7.06 -2.69
CA CYS A 18 2.24 -8.33 -1.95
C CYS A 18 2.09 -8.17 -0.44
N TRP A 19 2.30 -6.96 0.11
CA TRP A 19 2.15 -6.68 1.52
C TRP A 19 1.92 -5.21 1.82
N VAL A 20 1.38 -4.92 3.01
CA VAL A 20 1.30 -3.56 3.56
C VAL A 20 1.61 -3.58 5.05
N ASP A 21 2.30 -2.54 5.53
CA ASP A 21 2.47 -2.30 6.96
C ASP A 21 2.41 -0.81 7.33
N ALA A 22 2.22 -0.53 8.61
CA ALA A 22 2.34 0.82 9.14
C ALA A 22 3.30 0.85 10.34
N MET A 23 4.22 1.82 10.31
CA MET A 23 5.10 2.11 11.44
C MET A 23 4.47 3.20 12.31
N LEU A 24 4.07 2.85 13.53
CA LEU A 24 3.28 3.67 14.42
C LEU A 24 4.05 4.10 15.68
N PRO A 25 3.83 5.32 16.21
CA PRO A 25 4.35 5.73 17.51
C PRO A 25 3.82 4.87 18.67
N ASP A 26 2.55 4.45 18.61
CA ASP A 26 1.87 3.59 19.59
C ASP A 26 1.19 2.40 18.88
N VAL A 27 1.90 1.27 18.82
CA VAL A 27 1.37 0.04 18.21
C VAL A 27 0.12 -0.47 18.94
N ALA A 28 0.05 -0.34 20.27
CA ALA A 28 -1.13 -0.76 21.03
C ALA A 28 -2.35 0.08 20.68
N GLY A 29 -2.17 1.41 20.51
CA GLY A 29 -3.21 2.31 20.00
C GLY A 29 -3.65 1.98 18.59
N GLY A 30 -2.70 1.61 17.72
CA GLY A 30 -3.00 1.14 16.35
C GLY A 30 -3.79 -0.18 16.34
N LYS A 31 -3.38 -1.16 17.15
CA LYS A 31 -4.10 -2.44 17.31
C LYS A 31 -5.56 -2.22 17.73
N ARG A 32 -5.80 -1.32 18.69
CA ARG A 32 -7.18 -0.97 19.08
C ARG A 32 -7.95 -0.32 17.94
N PHE A 33 -7.35 0.68 17.27
CA PHE A 33 -7.97 1.40 16.17
C PHE A 33 -8.40 0.47 15.03
N TYR A 34 -7.46 -0.30 14.47
CA TYR A 34 -7.75 -1.17 13.33
C TYR A 34 -8.55 -2.43 13.74
N GLY A 35 -8.38 -2.91 14.98
CA GLY A 35 -9.21 -3.98 15.54
C GLY A 35 -10.69 -3.61 15.60
N GLU A 36 -11.01 -2.39 16.08
CA GLU A 36 -12.39 -1.90 16.12
C GLU A 36 -12.92 -1.51 14.73
N LEU A 37 -12.04 -0.98 13.83
CA LEU A 37 -12.45 -0.50 12.52
C LEU A 37 -12.70 -1.64 11.52
N PHE A 38 -11.81 -2.62 11.46
CA PHE A 38 -11.80 -3.71 10.46
C PHE A 38 -12.06 -5.09 11.05
N GLY A 39 -12.20 -5.20 12.37
CA GLY A 39 -12.31 -6.49 13.05
C GLY A 39 -11.00 -7.28 13.09
N TRP A 40 -9.85 -6.63 12.90
CA TRP A 40 -8.58 -7.31 12.91
C TRP A 40 -8.20 -7.85 14.28
N THR A 41 -7.66 -9.04 14.29
CA THR A 41 -6.91 -9.58 15.42
C THR A 41 -5.41 -9.48 15.16
N PHE A 42 -4.60 -9.54 16.21
CA PHE A 42 -3.16 -9.39 16.10
C PHE A 42 -2.47 -10.49 16.90
N ASP A 43 -1.30 -10.92 16.43
CA ASP A 43 -0.41 -11.73 17.23
C ASP A 43 0.24 -10.89 18.36
N GLU A 44 1.02 -11.56 19.22
CA GLU A 44 1.77 -10.89 20.29
C GLU A 44 2.89 -9.99 19.74
N GLY A 45 3.23 -10.16 18.47
CA GLY A 45 4.35 -9.51 17.79
C GLY A 45 5.62 -10.37 17.83
N ALA A 46 6.43 -10.21 16.79
CA ALA A 46 7.73 -10.83 16.73
C ALA A 46 8.68 -10.25 17.79
N GLY A 47 9.73 -11.00 18.13
CA GLY A 47 10.72 -10.58 19.11
C GLY A 47 11.45 -9.27 18.72
N PRO A 48 12.28 -8.73 19.64
CA PRO A 48 13.00 -7.49 19.41
C PRO A 48 13.96 -7.56 18.20
N GLU A 49 14.42 -8.75 17.83
CA GLU A 49 15.24 -9.01 16.64
C GLU A 49 14.49 -8.71 15.33
N TYR A 50 13.16 -8.75 15.35
CA TYR A 50 12.27 -8.37 14.24
C TYR A 50 11.51 -7.07 14.52
N GLY A 51 11.99 -6.25 15.47
CA GLY A 51 11.42 -4.93 15.73
C GLY A 51 10.02 -4.93 16.31
N HIS A 52 9.60 -5.99 17.01
CA HIS A 52 8.25 -6.15 17.57
C HIS A 52 7.13 -6.03 16.52
N TYR A 53 7.41 -6.51 15.32
CA TYR A 53 6.50 -6.51 14.17
C TYR A 53 5.28 -7.38 14.48
N ALA A 54 4.08 -6.80 14.48
CA ALA A 54 2.84 -7.48 14.82
C ALA A 54 1.98 -7.66 13.57
N GLN A 55 1.72 -8.91 13.20
CA GLN A 55 0.84 -9.22 12.08
C GLN A 55 -0.62 -9.02 12.46
N ALA A 56 -1.39 -8.47 11.52
CA ALA A 56 -2.83 -8.31 11.57
C ALA A 56 -3.51 -9.42 10.77
N TYR A 57 -4.59 -9.95 11.32
CA TYR A 57 -5.35 -11.03 10.73
C TYR A 57 -6.82 -10.64 10.58
N ALA A 58 -7.40 -10.91 9.40
CA ALA A 58 -8.83 -10.90 9.16
C ALA A 58 -9.30 -12.36 9.00
N ASP A 59 -10.24 -12.81 9.84
CA ASP A 59 -10.73 -14.19 9.88
C ASP A 59 -9.57 -15.23 9.95
N GLY A 60 -8.55 -14.94 10.77
CA GLY A 60 -7.39 -15.81 10.96
C GLY A 60 -6.37 -15.82 9.81
N THR A 61 -6.54 -14.98 8.79
CA THR A 61 -5.66 -14.89 7.62
C THR A 61 -4.85 -13.59 7.65
N PRO A 62 -3.53 -13.59 7.42
CA PRO A 62 -2.70 -12.38 7.49
C PRO A 62 -3.05 -11.39 6.37
N VAL A 63 -3.26 -10.12 6.76
CA VAL A 63 -3.72 -9.05 5.86
C VAL A 63 -2.86 -7.79 5.89
N ALA A 64 -2.11 -7.56 6.96
CA ALA A 64 -1.26 -6.37 7.14
C ALA A 64 -0.34 -6.57 8.35
N ALA A 65 0.47 -5.54 8.68
CA ALA A 65 1.15 -5.50 9.96
C ALA A 65 1.30 -4.10 10.53
N LEU A 66 1.57 -4.04 11.83
CA LEU A 66 1.90 -2.83 12.56
C LEU A 66 3.27 -3.02 13.24
N ALA A 67 4.12 -2.01 13.18
CA ALA A 67 5.42 -2.01 13.84
C ALA A 67 5.69 -0.69 14.56
N PRO A 68 6.49 -0.68 15.63
CA PRO A 68 6.90 0.56 16.25
C PRO A 68 7.84 1.35 15.34
N LYS A 69 7.67 2.67 15.27
CA LYS A 69 8.59 3.56 14.57
C LYS A 69 9.96 3.53 15.23
N ALA A 70 10.98 3.28 14.45
CA ALA A 70 12.37 3.32 14.91
C ALA A 70 12.86 4.76 15.21
N ASP A 71 12.33 5.75 14.48
CA ASP A 71 12.67 7.18 14.63
C ASP A 71 11.39 8.03 14.56
N GLY A 72 11.15 8.82 15.58
CA GLY A 72 9.98 9.71 15.67
C GLY A 72 9.89 10.77 14.56
N ARG A 73 11.00 11.04 13.85
CA ARG A 73 11.05 11.97 12.70
C ARG A 73 10.50 11.36 11.42
N MET A 74 10.41 10.03 11.32
CA MET A 74 9.80 9.37 10.16
C MET A 74 8.30 9.70 10.11
N PRO A 75 7.70 9.86 8.92
CA PRO A 75 6.25 10.03 8.81
C PRO A 75 5.53 8.78 9.32
N THR A 76 4.30 8.95 9.81
CA THR A 76 3.40 7.83 10.10
C THR A 76 2.58 7.56 8.85
N VAL A 77 2.87 6.47 8.15
CA VAL A 77 2.28 6.13 6.86
C VAL A 77 2.07 4.63 6.74
N TRP A 78 1.15 4.23 5.90
CA TRP A 78 1.09 2.89 5.34
C TRP A 78 2.12 2.77 4.23
N THR A 79 2.92 1.70 4.27
CA THR A 79 3.86 1.34 3.22
C THR A 79 3.30 0.17 2.43
N VAL A 80 3.20 0.30 1.10
CA VAL A 80 2.93 -0.82 0.21
C VAL A 80 4.24 -1.46 -0.20
N TYR A 81 4.28 -2.79 -0.22
CA TYR A 81 5.41 -3.59 -0.69
C TYR A 81 5.08 -4.25 -2.01
N LEU A 82 5.98 -4.05 -2.98
CA LEU A 82 5.91 -4.65 -4.31
C LEU A 82 6.80 -5.90 -4.33
N ALA A 83 6.32 -6.95 -4.98
CA ALA A 83 7.07 -8.20 -5.07
C ALA A 83 8.19 -8.11 -6.12
N PRO A 84 9.46 -8.33 -5.77
CA PRO A 84 10.53 -8.56 -6.73
C PRO A 84 10.89 -10.04 -6.78
N PRO A 85 11.34 -10.57 -7.92
CA PRO A 85 12.01 -11.87 -7.97
C PRO A 85 13.37 -11.85 -7.27
N ASP A 86 14.05 -10.69 -7.26
CA ASP A 86 15.31 -10.40 -6.59
C ASP A 86 15.31 -8.93 -6.14
N ALA A 87 15.24 -8.72 -4.83
CA ALA A 87 15.13 -7.38 -4.25
C ALA A 87 16.39 -6.52 -4.47
N ALA A 88 17.57 -7.13 -4.49
CA ALA A 88 18.83 -6.42 -4.74
C ALA A 88 18.95 -6.00 -6.22
N ALA A 89 18.65 -6.90 -7.14
CA ALA A 89 18.66 -6.60 -8.57
C ALA A 89 17.63 -5.53 -8.94
N LEU A 90 16.43 -5.57 -8.33
CA LEU A 90 15.43 -4.52 -8.52
C LEU A 90 15.90 -3.18 -7.97
N GLY A 91 16.60 -3.16 -6.83
CA GLY A 91 17.22 -1.94 -6.27
C GLY A 91 18.19 -1.27 -7.25
N GLU A 92 19.00 -2.03 -7.99
CA GLU A 92 19.89 -1.47 -9.01
C GLU A 92 19.10 -0.87 -10.19
N ARG A 93 18.01 -1.53 -10.63
CA ARG A 93 17.14 -0.97 -11.69
C ARG A 93 16.46 0.34 -11.23
N ILE A 94 16.01 0.40 -9.98
CA ILE A 94 15.44 1.62 -9.38
C ILE A 94 16.43 2.77 -9.45
N ARG A 95 17.69 2.55 -9.02
CA ARG A 95 18.74 3.59 -9.10
C ARG A 95 19.03 4.03 -10.53
N ALA A 96 19.15 3.08 -11.44
CA ALA A 96 19.41 3.36 -12.85
C ALA A 96 18.30 4.17 -13.52
N ALA A 97 17.06 4.06 -13.04
CA ALA A 97 15.89 4.78 -13.51
C ALA A 97 15.63 6.12 -12.77
N GLY A 98 16.56 6.56 -11.90
CA GLY A 98 16.47 7.84 -11.20
C GLY A 98 15.74 7.80 -9.85
N GLY A 99 15.32 6.64 -9.38
CA GLY A 99 14.87 6.44 -8.01
C GLY A 99 16.03 6.28 -7.03
N SER A 100 15.72 6.01 -5.77
CA SER A 100 16.74 5.84 -4.73
C SER A 100 16.38 4.71 -3.77
N MET A 101 17.40 4.11 -3.16
CA MET A 101 17.22 3.14 -2.07
C MET A 101 17.34 3.86 -0.73
N ILE A 102 16.27 3.80 0.07
CA ILE A 102 16.25 4.30 1.46
C ILE A 102 16.87 3.24 2.37
N ARG A 103 16.59 1.97 2.08
CA ARG A 103 17.18 0.81 2.74
C ARG A 103 17.51 -0.24 1.70
N GLU A 104 18.75 -0.72 1.72
CA GLU A 104 19.21 -1.82 0.87
C GLU A 104 18.48 -3.12 1.18
N ALA A 105 18.50 -4.06 0.24
CA ALA A 105 17.95 -5.38 0.43
C ALA A 105 18.60 -6.09 1.62
N LEU A 106 17.79 -6.43 2.62
CA LEU A 106 18.21 -7.04 3.87
C LEU A 106 17.36 -8.27 4.18
N PRO A 107 17.97 -9.43 4.43
CA PRO A 107 17.25 -10.61 4.88
C PRO A 107 16.53 -10.39 6.22
N VAL A 108 15.27 -10.83 6.31
CA VAL A 108 14.45 -10.83 7.53
C VAL A 108 14.28 -12.30 7.96
N GLY A 109 15.32 -12.87 8.53
CA GLY A 109 15.35 -14.28 8.93
C GLY A 109 14.91 -15.22 7.80
N PRO A 110 14.05 -16.21 8.07
CA PRO A 110 13.52 -17.12 7.05
C PRO A 110 12.32 -16.52 6.29
N TYR A 111 11.81 -15.36 6.72
CA TYR A 111 10.54 -14.82 6.23
C TYR A 111 10.66 -14.23 4.83
N GLY A 112 11.80 -13.66 4.48
CA GLY A 112 12.05 -13.05 3.18
C GLY A 112 13.17 -12.02 3.20
N THR A 113 13.24 -11.21 2.14
CA THR A 113 14.18 -10.08 2.01
C THR A 113 13.40 -8.80 1.78
N MET A 114 13.68 -7.78 2.60
CA MET A 114 13.02 -6.48 2.57
C MET A 114 13.97 -5.40 2.05
N ALA A 115 13.45 -4.45 1.27
CA ALA A 115 14.12 -3.20 0.96
C ALA A 115 13.12 -2.04 1.01
N LEU A 116 13.61 -0.80 1.12
CA LEU A 116 12.80 0.42 0.96
C LEU A 116 13.40 1.28 -0.13
N ALA A 117 12.57 1.76 -1.02
CA ALA A 117 12.93 2.59 -2.15
C ALA A 117 12.04 3.84 -2.21
N ALA A 118 12.49 4.80 -2.99
CA ALA A 118 11.68 5.94 -3.41
C ALA A 118 11.76 6.09 -4.92
N ASP A 119 10.66 6.49 -5.53
CA ASP A 119 10.62 6.87 -6.93
C ASP A 119 11.36 8.20 -7.18
N PRO A 120 11.50 8.68 -8.42
CA PRO A 120 12.20 9.92 -8.73
C PRO A 120 11.60 11.19 -8.10
N GLU A 121 10.33 11.18 -7.69
CA GLU A 121 9.69 12.27 -6.97
C GLU A 121 9.73 12.13 -5.44
N GLY A 122 10.23 10.99 -4.94
CA GLY A 122 10.38 10.71 -3.52
C GLY A 122 9.21 9.95 -2.89
N ALA A 123 8.26 9.42 -3.66
CA ALA A 123 7.22 8.53 -3.13
C ALA A 123 7.85 7.21 -2.69
N VAL A 124 7.70 6.88 -1.40
CA VAL A 124 8.35 5.73 -0.76
C VAL A 124 7.49 4.48 -0.89
N PHE A 125 8.12 3.36 -1.24
CA PHE A 125 7.52 2.04 -1.29
C PHE A 125 8.49 0.97 -0.82
N GLY A 126 7.95 -0.16 -0.39
CA GLY A 126 8.73 -1.33 0.00
C GLY A 126 8.94 -2.31 -1.14
N LEU A 127 9.97 -3.13 -1.01
CA LEU A 127 10.16 -4.36 -1.78
C LEU A 127 10.13 -5.53 -0.80
N TRP A 128 9.36 -6.56 -1.12
CA TRP A 128 9.29 -7.78 -0.33
C TRP A 128 9.48 -9.00 -1.23
N GLN A 129 10.67 -9.58 -1.17
CA GLN A 129 10.97 -10.88 -1.76
C GLN A 129 10.62 -11.95 -0.74
N GLY A 130 9.46 -12.56 -0.92
CA GLY A 130 8.90 -13.52 0.04
C GLY A 130 9.76 -14.77 0.20
N GLY A 131 9.83 -15.24 1.44
CA GLY A 131 10.37 -16.54 1.84
C GLY A 131 9.26 -17.39 2.45
N THR A 132 9.37 -17.72 3.75
CA THR A 132 8.28 -18.42 4.49
C THR A 132 7.07 -17.51 4.75
N HIS A 133 7.21 -16.19 4.58
CA HIS A 133 6.10 -15.23 4.56
C HIS A 133 5.96 -14.69 3.13
N PRO A 134 5.05 -15.25 2.32
CA PRO A 134 4.93 -14.87 0.91
C PRO A 134 4.31 -13.48 0.71
N GLY A 135 3.57 -12.96 1.70
CA GLY A 135 2.80 -11.72 1.61
C GLY A 135 1.37 -11.91 2.12
N PHE A 136 0.39 -11.23 1.49
CA PHE A 136 -1.01 -11.35 1.88
C PHE A 136 -1.51 -12.79 1.84
N GLY A 137 -2.14 -13.23 2.91
CA GLY A 137 -2.95 -14.45 2.89
C GLY A 137 -4.37 -14.19 2.37
N ARG A 138 -4.81 -12.91 2.39
CA ARG A 138 -6.12 -12.47 1.91
C ARG A 138 -6.04 -11.04 1.39
N ARG A 139 -6.63 -10.80 0.22
CA ARG A 139 -6.77 -9.47 -0.39
C ARG A 139 -8.09 -9.35 -1.15
N GLN A 140 -8.50 -8.12 -1.50
CA GLN A 140 -9.73 -7.83 -2.26
C GLN A 140 -11.02 -8.39 -1.61
N ARG A 141 -11.01 -8.45 -0.28
CA ARG A 141 -12.15 -8.86 0.56
C ARG A 141 -12.31 -7.85 1.69
N PRO A 142 -13.50 -7.66 2.25
CA PRO A 142 -13.69 -6.75 3.37
C PRO A 142 -12.69 -6.99 4.50
N GLY A 143 -12.08 -5.91 5.01
CA GLY A 143 -11.03 -5.94 6.01
C GLY A 143 -9.64 -6.33 5.47
N SER A 144 -9.39 -6.28 4.17
CA SER A 144 -8.07 -6.55 3.59
C SER A 144 -7.69 -5.54 2.51
N TYR A 145 -6.41 -5.51 2.14
CA TYR A 145 -5.90 -4.71 1.02
C TYR A 145 -6.68 -4.97 -0.26
N CYS A 146 -7.01 -3.91 -1.02
CA CYS A 146 -7.66 -4.05 -2.32
C CYS A 146 -7.00 -3.24 -3.44
N TRP A 147 -6.33 -2.11 -3.14
CA TRP A 147 -5.78 -1.24 -4.17
C TRP A 147 -4.67 -0.34 -3.62
N THR A 148 -3.86 0.22 -4.51
CA THR A 148 -2.90 1.28 -4.17
C THR A 148 -2.73 2.27 -5.30
N GLU A 149 -2.48 3.52 -4.95
CA GLU A 149 -2.20 4.60 -5.88
C GLU A 149 -0.94 5.35 -5.45
N VAL A 150 -0.10 5.72 -6.41
CA VAL A 150 0.92 6.73 -6.19
C VAL A 150 0.37 8.09 -6.62
N TYR A 151 0.43 9.04 -5.72
CA TYR A 151 0.11 10.44 -5.98
C TYR A 151 1.37 11.17 -6.40
N SER A 152 1.39 11.68 -7.62
CA SER A 152 2.55 12.26 -8.32
C SER A 152 2.23 13.65 -8.84
N ARG A 153 3.25 14.49 -9.03
CA ARG A 153 3.13 15.81 -9.66
C ARG A 153 3.55 15.81 -11.11
N ASP A 154 4.49 14.93 -11.46
CA ASP A 154 5.08 14.86 -12.80
C ASP A 154 4.94 13.45 -13.39
N LYS A 155 3.85 13.24 -14.14
CA LYS A 155 3.60 11.98 -14.83
C LYS A 155 4.69 11.62 -15.84
N GLN A 156 5.35 12.61 -16.44
CA GLN A 156 6.41 12.37 -17.43
C GLN A 156 7.66 11.77 -16.78
N LEU A 157 7.84 12.00 -15.48
CA LEU A 157 8.93 11.42 -14.70
C LEU A 157 8.54 10.05 -14.12
N VAL A 158 7.32 9.92 -13.61
CA VAL A 158 6.88 8.76 -12.81
C VAL A 158 6.38 7.60 -13.67
N ASP A 159 5.60 7.87 -14.73
CA ASP A 159 5.06 6.80 -15.56
C ASP A 159 6.16 5.95 -16.22
N PRO A 160 7.20 6.55 -16.89
CA PRO A 160 8.31 5.77 -17.43
C PRO A 160 9.14 5.02 -16.37
N PHE A 161 9.23 5.57 -15.14
CA PHE A 161 9.91 4.90 -14.05
C PHE A 161 9.23 3.58 -13.69
N TYR A 162 7.95 3.59 -13.35
CA TYR A 162 7.22 2.37 -12.96
C TYR A 162 7.12 1.36 -14.11
N GLU A 163 6.90 1.82 -15.33
CA GLU A 163 6.84 0.96 -16.51
C GLU A 163 8.21 0.34 -16.85
N GLY A 164 9.27 1.11 -16.75
CA GLY A 164 10.62 0.62 -17.03
C GLY A 164 11.21 -0.26 -15.93
N VAL A 165 10.96 0.09 -14.66
CA VAL A 165 11.51 -0.63 -13.50
C VAL A 165 10.75 -1.92 -13.21
N LEU A 166 9.41 -1.90 -13.25
CA LEU A 166 8.55 -3.01 -12.89
C LEU A 166 7.97 -3.76 -14.11
N GLY A 167 8.26 -3.26 -15.31
CA GLY A 167 7.70 -3.82 -16.53
C GLY A 167 6.19 -3.62 -16.66
N TYR A 168 5.64 -2.66 -15.94
CA TYR A 168 4.21 -2.38 -16.01
C TYR A 168 3.75 -1.95 -17.40
N ARG A 169 2.52 -2.28 -17.72
CA ARG A 169 1.82 -1.83 -18.90
C ARG A 169 0.71 -0.87 -18.48
N GLY A 170 0.92 0.42 -18.80
CA GLY A 170 -0.01 1.48 -18.43
C GLY A 170 -1.16 1.62 -19.41
N PHE A 171 -2.33 2.01 -18.90
CA PHE A 171 -3.46 2.50 -19.66
C PHE A 171 -4.14 3.65 -18.93
N ASP A 172 -4.58 4.65 -19.70
CA ASP A 172 -5.14 5.87 -19.14
C ASP A 172 -6.65 5.74 -18.96
N LEU A 173 -7.14 6.26 -17.84
CA LEU A 173 -8.55 6.36 -17.50
C LEU A 173 -8.88 7.84 -17.27
N ASP A 174 -10.03 8.27 -17.76
CA ASP A 174 -10.61 9.59 -17.44
C ASP A 174 -11.62 9.39 -16.30
N LEU A 175 -11.29 9.91 -15.14
CA LEU A 175 -12.14 9.86 -13.95
C LEU A 175 -12.78 11.24 -13.72
N ASP A 176 -13.86 11.53 -14.44
CA ASP A 176 -14.60 12.81 -14.35
C ASP A 176 -13.72 14.05 -14.62
N GLY A 177 -12.80 13.94 -15.60
CA GLY A 177 -11.86 14.98 -15.97
C GLY A 177 -10.54 14.96 -15.17
N GLU A 178 -10.39 14.03 -14.24
CA GLU A 178 -9.10 13.74 -13.59
C GLU A 178 -8.36 12.63 -14.36
N GLU A 179 -7.16 12.95 -14.81
CA GLU A 179 -6.31 11.99 -15.51
C GLU A 179 -5.73 10.97 -14.55
N PHE A 180 -6.02 9.70 -14.78
CA PHE A 180 -5.53 8.59 -14.01
C PHE A 180 -4.86 7.55 -14.92
N ARG A 181 -3.69 7.03 -14.53
CA ARG A 181 -3.02 5.95 -15.22
C ARG A 181 -3.02 4.70 -14.35
N ALA A 182 -3.66 3.65 -14.84
CA ALA A 182 -3.61 2.34 -14.21
C ALA A 182 -2.50 1.49 -14.82
N TRP A 183 -1.98 0.55 -14.04
CA TRP A 183 -0.90 -0.35 -14.42
C TRP A 183 -1.27 -1.80 -14.22
N SER A 184 -1.03 -2.59 -15.26
CA SER A 184 -1.08 -4.04 -15.22
C SER A 184 0.33 -4.63 -15.21
N PRO A 185 0.58 -5.78 -14.57
CA PRO A 185 1.89 -6.43 -14.54
C PRO A 185 2.37 -6.84 -15.93
N ALA A 186 3.68 -7.00 -16.07
CA ALA A 186 4.29 -7.55 -17.28
C ALA A 186 3.66 -8.90 -17.67
N GLY A 187 3.47 -9.11 -18.97
CA GLY A 187 2.91 -10.37 -19.49
C GLY A 187 1.39 -10.50 -19.43
N THR A 188 0.69 -9.49 -18.87
CA THR A 188 -0.80 -9.45 -18.90
C THR A 188 -1.30 -8.45 -19.94
N GLU A 189 -2.52 -8.64 -20.43
CA GLU A 189 -3.18 -7.62 -21.26
C GLU A 189 -3.60 -6.45 -20.38
N PRO A 190 -3.22 -5.19 -20.72
CA PRO A 190 -3.57 -4.03 -19.90
C PRO A 190 -5.09 -3.81 -19.86
N GLY A 191 -5.64 -3.66 -18.66
CA GLY A 191 -7.06 -3.42 -18.47
C GLY A 191 -7.48 -3.45 -17.00
N PRO A 192 -8.72 -3.03 -16.70
CA PRO A 192 -9.21 -2.97 -15.31
C PRO A 192 -9.11 -4.30 -14.56
N GLU A 193 -9.33 -5.42 -15.25
CA GLU A 193 -9.30 -6.77 -14.66
C GLU A 193 -7.90 -7.22 -14.21
N THR A 194 -6.85 -6.64 -14.80
CA THR A 194 -5.45 -7.00 -14.54
C THR A 194 -4.68 -5.92 -13.81
N ALA A 195 -5.30 -4.76 -13.59
CA ALA A 195 -4.66 -3.64 -12.92
C ALA A 195 -4.31 -3.98 -11.46
N VAL A 196 -3.11 -3.57 -11.04
CA VAL A 196 -2.60 -3.81 -9.67
C VAL A 196 -2.35 -2.53 -8.89
N GLY A 197 -2.50 -1.39 -9.52
CA GLY A 197 -2.33 -0.06 -8.94
C GLY A 197 -2.36 1.01 -10.01
N GLY A 198 -2.16 2.26 -9.62
CA GLY A 198 -2.16 3.36 -10.57
C GLY A 198 -1.51 4.64 -10.06
N ARG A 199 -1.47 5.65 -10.92
CA ARG A 199 -1.00 7.00 -10.62
C ARG A 199 -2.16 7.98 -10.72
N ALA A 200 -2.38 8.71 -9.61
CA ALA A 200 -3.20 9.92 -9.56
C ALA A 200 -2.33 11.17 -9.61
N LEU A 201 -2.79 12.26 -10.20
CA LEU A 201 -2.09 13.54 -10.16
C LEU A 201 -2.43 14.32 -8.89
N LEU A 202 -1.39 14.83 -8.22
CA LEU A 202 -1.54 15.84 -7.16
C LEU A 202 -1.93 17.17 -7.80
N THR A 203 -3.18 17.58 -7.64
CA THR A 203 -3.61 18.91 -8.00
C THR A 203 -3.39 19.86 -6.82
N ASP A 204 -2.73 21.00 -7.06
CA ASP A 204 -2.58 22.07 -6.07
C ASP A 204 -3.96 22.75 -5.89
N THR A 205 -4.85 22.13 -5.13
CA THR A 205 -5.98 22.83 -4.56
C THR A 205 -5.47 23.73 -3.44
N ALA A 206 -6.13 24.87 -3.20
CA ALA A 206 -5.73 25.96 -2.31
C ALA A 206 -5.48 25.59 -0.82
N SER A 207 -5.07 24.36 -0.53
CA SER A 207 -4.62 23.91 0.78
C SER A 207 -3.17 24.35 0.98
N GLU A 208 -2.92 25.10 2.04
CA GLU A 208 -1.61 25.70 2.38
C GLU A 208 -0.48 24.69 2.61
N VAL A 209 -0.76 23.39 2.66
CA VAL A 209 0.25 22.33 2.84
C VAL A 209 0.38 21.54 1.54
N ARG A 210 1.49 21.74 0.87
CA ARG A 210 1.87 20.98 -0.31
C ARG A 210 2.13 19.52 0.07
N MET A 211 1.20 18.61 -0.26
CA MET A 211 1.42 17.18 -0.04
C MET A 211 2.58 16.69 -0.91
N PRO A 212 3.59 16.02 -0.34
CA PRO A 212 4.63 15.39 -1.15
C PRO A 212 4.05 14.20 -1.93
N PRO A 213 4.72 13.75 -3.00
CA PRO A 213 4.42 12.48 -3.65
C PRO A 213 4.41 11.34 -2.62
N HIS A 214 3.40 10.47 -2.70
CA HIS A 214 3.20 9.40 -1.72
C HIS A 214 2.33 8.29 -2.27
N PHE A 215 2.40 7.12 -1.66
CA PHE A 215 1.45 6.04 -1.89
C PHE A 215 0.24 6.16 -0.97
N LEU A 216 -0.93 5.86 -1.50
CA LEU A 216 -2.17 5.66 -0.74
C LEU A 216 -2.59 4.20 -0.84
N VAL A 217 -2.78 3.55 0.29
CA VAL A 217 -3.23 2.16 0.41
C VAL A 217 -4.74 2.15 0.64
N TYR A 218 -5.44 1.25 -0.05
CA TYR A 218 -6.88 1.06 0.05
C TYR A 218 -7.20 -0.28 0.70
N PHE A 219 -8.16 -0.25 1.63
CA PHE A 219 -8.74 -1.46 2.22
C PHE A 219 -10.20 -1.62 1.78
N ALA A 220 -10.56 -2.83 1.38
CA ALA A 220 -11.93 -3.16 1.04
C ALA A 220 -12.81 -3.16 2.29
N VAL A 221 -14.02 -2.64 2.19
CA VAL A 221 -15.01 -2.61 3.26
C VAL A 221 -16.41 -2.92 2.72
N THR A 222 -17.31 -3.35 3.60
CA THR A 222 -18.71 -3.60 3.22
C THR A 222 -19.58 -2.34 3.26
N ASP A 223 -19.15 -1.30 4.01
CA ASP A 223 -19.90 -0.05 4.19
C ASP A 223 -18.93 1.09 4.48
N THR A 224 -18.63 1.89 3.44
CA THR A 224 -17.72 3.03 3.52
C THR A 224 -18.25 4.14 4.45
N ASP A 225 -19.56 4.37 4.48
CA ASP A 225 -20.16 5.39 5.35
C ASP A 225 -20.05 5.01 6.83
N ALA A 226 -20.32 3.75 7.16
CA ALA A 226 -20.21 3.24 8.53
C ALA A 226 -18.73 3.32 9.01
N VAL A 227 -17.78 2.94 8.17
CA VAL A 227 -16.35 3.04 8.48
C VAL A 227 -15.94 4.49 8.69
N ALA A 228 -16.30 5.39 7.75
CA ALA A 228 -16.00 6.82 7.87
C ALA A 228 -16.60 7.44 9.14
N ALA A 229 -17.83 7.05 9.52
CA ALA A 229 -18.48 7.51 10.76
C ALA A 229 -17.81 6.95 12.03
N ALA A 230 -17.17 5.79 11.97
CA ALA A 230 -16.44 5.19 13.09
C ALA A 230 -15.10 5.89 13.36
N VAL A 231 -14.38 6.30 12.31
CA VAL A 231 -13.02 6.84 12.41
C VAL A 231 -12.86 8.00 13.41
N PRO A 232 -13.71 9.05 13.44
CA PRO A 232 -13.57 10.11 14.42
C PRO A 232 -13.79 9.62 15.88
N ARG A 233 -14.67 8.63 16.10
CA ARG A 233 -14.91 8.05 17.42
C ARG A 233 -13.69 7.29 17.93
N LEU A 234 -12.87 6.77 17.03
CA LEU A 234 -11.63 6.05 17.31
C LEU A 234 -10.40 6.99 17.39
N GLY A 235 -10.61 8.31 17.27
CA GLY A 235 -9.54 9.31 17.33
C GLY A 235 -8.87 9.63 16.01
N GLY A 236 -9.36 9.06 14.90
CA GLY A 236 -8.89 9.37 13.55
C GLY A 236 -9.62 10.58 12.94
N ARG A 237 -9.45 10.80 11.64
CA ARG A 237 -10.07 11.93 10.92
C ARG A 237 -10.51 11.51 9.52
N ILE A 238 -11.58 12.14 9.04
CA ILE A 238 -12.00 12.06 7.64
C ILE A 238 -11.22 13.13 6.86
N ARG A 239 -10.44 12.71 5.87
CA ARG A 239 -9.72 13.59 4.94
C ARG A 239 -10.56 13.90 3.71
N ARG A 240 -11.21 12.87 3.15
CA ARG A 240 -12.18 12.96 2.07
C ARG A 240 -13.40 12.16 2.48
N ALA A 241 -14.55 12.81 2.52
CA ALA A 241 -15.81 12.15 2.88
C ALA A 241 -16.17 11.07 1.85
N PRO A 242 -17.00 10.07 2.24
CA PRO A 242 -17.50 9.08 1.31
C PRO A 242 -18.11 9.68 0.07
N ALA A 243 -17.65 9.25 -1.10
CA ALA A 243 -18.13 9.68 -2.41
C ALA A 243 -18.18 8.49 -3.37
N ASP A 244 -19.19 8.50 -4.25
CA ASP A 244 -19.31 7.49 -5.30
C ASP A 244 -18.32 7.80 -6.42
N THR A 245 -17.70 6.75 -6.94
CA THR A 245 -16.81 6.77 -8.10
C THR A 245 -17.22 5.67 -9.07
N PRO A 246 -16.73 5.64 -10.32
CA PRO A 246 -16.98 4.53 -11.24
C PRO A 246 -16.52 3.16 -10.72
N TYR A 247 -15.66 3.14 -9.70
CA TYR A 247 -15.05 1.91 -9.14
C TYR A 247 -15.58 1.57 -7.74
N GLY A 248 -16.62 2.23 -7.29
CA GLY A 248 -17.22 2.01 -5.98
C GLY A 248 -17.20 3.26 -5.10
N ARG A 249 -17.66 3.10 -3.86
CA ARG A 249 -17.75 4.19 -2.88
C ARG A 249 -16.47 4.28 -2.06
N ILE A 250 -15.79 5.44 -2.10
CA ILE A 250 -14.46 5.66 -1.54
C ILE A 250 -14.49 6.74 -0.46
N ALA A 251 -13.71 6.57 0.59
CA ALA A 251 -13.36 7.62 1.54
C ALA A 251 -11.85 7.62 1.82
N VAL A 252 -11.26 8.79 2.08
CA VAL A 252 -9.86 8.90 2.53
C VAL A 252 -9.84 9.33 3.98
N LEU A 253 -9.14 8.59 4.80
CA LEU A 253 -9.17 8.64 6.25
C LEU A 253 -7.74 8.74 6.81
N THR A 254 -7.60 9.22 8.05
CA THR A 254 -6.38 9.02 8.84
C THR A 254 -6.71 8.28 10.11
N ASP A 255 -5.80 7.43 10.55
CA ASP A 255 -5.91 6.79 11.86
C ASP A 255 -5.67 7.78 13.02
N ASN A 256 -5.71 7.28 14.23
CA ASN A 256 -5.49 8.04 15.47
C ASN A 256 -4.03 8.53 15.66
N GLN A 257 -3.11 8.21 14.72
CA GLN A 257 -1.69 8.56 14.79
C GLN A 257 -1.20 9.28 13.53
N GLY A 258 -2.10 9.48 12.56
CA GLY A 258 -1.85 10.27 11.36
C GLY A 258 -1.52 9.48 10.10
N ALA A 259 -1.53 8.14 10.14
CA ALA A 259 -1.41 7.33 8.93
C ALA A 259 -2.65 7.49 8.05
N THR A 260 -2.45 7.92 6.81
CA THR A 260 -3.52 8.07 5.83
C THR A 260 -3.73 6.77 5.07
N PHE A 261 -4.99 6.41 4.87
CA PHE A 261 -5.43 5.26 4.09
C PHE A 261 -6.78 5.56 3.44
N ALA A 262 -7.14 4.80 2.44
CA ALA A 262 -8.48 4.85 1.85
C ALA A 262 -9.25 3.58 2.17
N VAL A 263 -10.58 3.69 2.09
CA VAL A 263 -11.48 2.54 2.11
C VAL A 263 -12.33 2.55 0.86
N LEU A 264 -12.59 1.37 0.33
CA LEU A 264 -13.36 1.15 -0.89
C LEU A 264 -14.44 0.10 -0.62
N GLN A 265 -15.67 0.46 -0.93
CA GLN A 265 -16.81 -0.44 -1.03
C GLN A 265 -17.13 -0.62 -2.50
N ASP A 266 -16.98 -1.85 -2.99
CA ASP A 266 -17.37 -2.30 -4.34
C ASP A 266 -18.86 -2.62 -4.40
#